data_88aacf8e2964d20226eb0bf9914ac1b6
#
_entry.id   88aacf8e2964d20226eb0bf9914ac1b6
#
_cell.length_a   1.000
_cell.length_b   1.000
_cell.length_c   1.000
_cell.angle_alpha   90.00
_cell.angle_beta   90.00
_cell.angle_gamma   90.00
#
_symmetry.space_group_name_H-M   'P 1'
#
loop_
_entity.id
_entity.type
_entity.pdbx_description
1 polymer ?
#
loop_
_entity_poly.entity_id
_entity_poly.type
_entity_poly.pdbx_seq_one_letter_code
_entity_poly.pdbx_strand_id
1 'polypeptide(L)'
;MLKQKYQKIITVLLLCLSILLIVAGCSNDSAQKSNSTAAYTVTDSQGHKLYFKEKPQRIISMSISTDEILIDLVPSSRIAAFSRLVDDPGISNIVERAQSVGSRVDGQSSEAIMALHPDLILIPDFVKPEVIQSLRDMNLQVYVYKTPKSMEDVRQCIRFLGETVGEKERGEMMVTAMDEHLKKVQDKIGNIPKEKQKRIVFMRSNGAYYSPEASFNDVCRYAQVRNALEELHYDKPGIVKADVR
;
A
#
# COMPACT_ATOMS: atom_id res chain seq x y z
N MET A 1 70.46 29.23 17.21
CA MET A 1 69.18 28.98 17.93
C MET A 1 67.91 29.26 17.10
N LEU A 2 67.89 30.25 16.23
CA LEU A 2 66.68 30.57 15.42
C LEU A 2 66.31 29.49 14.42
N LYS A 3 67.25 28.91 13.67
CA LYS A 3 66.99 27.85 12.67
C LYS A 3 66.31 26.58 13.22
N GLN A 4 66.68 26.18 14.44
CA GLN A 4 66.11 25.00 15.06
C GLN A 4 64.64 25.24 15.50
N LYS A 5 64.28 26.48 15.88
CA LYS A 5 62.93 26.84 16.23
C LYS A 5 61.97 26.82 15.02
N TYR A 6 62.44 27.35 13.89
CA TYR A 6 61.69 27.30 12.63
C TYR A 6 61.50 25.88 12.10
N GLN A 7 62.51 25.03 12.21
CA GLN A 7 62.42 23.63 11.81
C GLN A 7 61.35 22.88 12.59
N LYS A 8 61.29 23.07 13.91
CA LYS A 8 60.24 22.46 14.75
C LYS A 8 58.83 22.96 14.40
N ILE A 9 58.67 24.26 14.11
CA ILE A 9 57.38 24.85 13.69
C ILE A 9 56.92 24.29 12.33
N ILE A 10 57.82 24.15 11.37
CA ILE A 10 57.51 23.55 10.07
C ILE A 10 57.12 22.09 10.21
N THR A 11 57.82 21.33 11.05
CA THR A 11 57.51 19.91 11.28
C THR A 11 56.13 19.73 11.95
N VAL A 12 55.78 20.58 12.90
CA VAL A 12 54.48 20.57 13.56
C VAL A 12 53.36 20.97 12.57
N LEU A 13 53.62 21.97 11.71
CA LEU A 13 52.66 22.40 10.67
C LEU A 13 52.41 21.32 9.62
N LEU A 14 53.48 20.61 9.19
CA LEU A 14 53.37 19.45 8.28
C LEU A 14 52.65 18.26 8.92
N LEU A 15 52.84 18.03 10.23
CA LEU A 15 52.14 16.99 10.97
C LEU A 15 50.65 17.31 11.14
N CYS A 16 50.32 18.57 11.42
CA CYS A 16 48.92 19.03 11.48
C CYS A 16 48.21 18.95 10.11
N LEU A 17 48.92 19.28 9.02
CA LEU A 17 48.37 19.19 7.66
C LEU A 17 48.13 17.75 7.22
N SER A 18 48.97 16.80 7.65
CA SER A 18 48.78 15.37 7.38
C SER A 18 47.60 14.77 8.17
N ILE A 19 47.32 15.27 9.36
CA ILE A 19 46.15 14.86 10.18
C ILE A 19 44.84 15.41 9.58
N LEU A 20 44.87 16.62 9.02
CA LEU A 20 43.67 17.19 8.34
C LEU A 20 43.28 16.41 7.07
N LEU A 21 44.26 15.80 6.37
CA LEU A 21 44.00 14.96 5.18
C LEU A 21 43.42 13.58 5.52
N ILE A 22 43.60 13.08 6.76
CA ILE A 22 43.06 11.77 7.19
C ILE A 22 41.61 11.89 7.64
N VAL A 23 41.15 13.07 8.10
CA VAL A 23 39.76 13.30 8.52
C VAL A 23 38.81 13.55 7.36
N ALA A 24 39.32 13.92 6.16
CA ALA A 24 38.51 14.12 4.95
C ALA A 24 38.19 12.81 4.18
N GLY A 25 38.64 11.64 4.68
CA GLY A 25 38.60 10.37 3.97
C GLY A 25 37.63 9.31 4.50
N CYS A 26 36.74 9.60 5.45
CA CYS A 26 35.79 8.63 6.00
C CYS A 26 34.36 9.15 6.03
N SER A 27 33.82 9.57 4.90
CA SER A 27 32.41 9.41 4.61
C SER A 27 32.28 8.29 3.58
N ASN A 28 32.44 7.05 4.06
CA ASN A 28 31.97 5.88 3.35
C ASN A 28 30.44 5.86 3.44
N ASP A 29 29.79 6.82 2.79
CA ASP A 29 28.50 6.57 2.19
C ASP A 29 28.77 5.60 1.05
N SER A 30 28.73 4.32 1.41
CA SER A 30 28.46 3.25 0.44
C SER A 30 27.02 3.40 -0.01
N ALA A 31 26.70 4.56 -0.59
CA ALA A 31 25.65 4.68 -1.58
C ALA A 31 26.13 3.77 -2.70
N GLN A 32 25.71 2.52 -2.60
CA GLN A 32 25.73 1.57 -3.70
C GLN A 32 25.02 2.28 -4.85
N LYS A 33 25.83 2.97 -5.71
CA LYS A 33 25.42 3.39 -7.02
C LYS A 33 25.09 2.11 -7.79
N SER A 34 23.91 1.54 -7.50
CA SER A 34 23.25 0.71 -8.47
C SER A 34 23.01 1.66 -9.66
N ASN A 35 23.77 1.49 -10.73
CA ASN A 35 23.41 1.97 -12.05
C ASN A 35 22.15 1.22 -12.48
N SER A 36 21.05 1.36 -11.69
CA SER A 36 19.75 0.89 -12.11
C SER A 36 19.24 1.90 -13.12
N THR A 37 19.28 1.53 -14.37
CA THR A 37 18.51 2.17 -15.44
C THR A 37 17.01 1.89 -15.18
N ALA A 38 16.52 2.22 -13.99
CA ALA A 38 15.11 2.07 -13.66
C ALA A 38 14.32 3.07 -14.51
N ALA A 39 13.29 2.59 -15.20
CA ALA A 39 12.36 3.47 -15.90
C ALA A 39 11.55 4.31 -14.91
N TYR A 40 11.22 3.72 -13.75
CA TYR A 40 10.57 4.43 -12.65
C TYR A 40 10.83 3.75 -11.29
N THR A 41 10.58 4.49 -10.23
CA THR A 41 10.74 4.02 -8.84
C THR A 41 9.49 4.38 -8.06
N VAL A 42 9.01 3.45 -7.24
CA VAL A 42 7.91 3.69 -6.29
C VAL A 42 8.36 3.40 -4.88
N THR A 43 7.71 4.02 -3.91
CA THR A 43 7.96 3.79 -2.48
C THR A 43 6.69 3.23 -1.87
N ASP A 44 6.79 2.10 -1.18
CA ASP A 44 5.65 1.48 -0.52
C ASP A 44 5.27 2.16 0.80
N SER A 45 4.20 1.70 1.44
CA SER A 45 3.72 2.28 2.70
C SER A 45 4.67 2.10 3.89
N GLN A 46 5.69 1.24 3.77
CA GLN A 46 6.73 1.02 4.77
C GLN A 46 8.02 1.80 4.46
N GLY A 47 8.05 2.61 3.39
CA GLY A 47 9.22 3.36 2.94
C GLY A 47 10.21 2.53 2.12
N HIS A 48 9.85 1.30 1.75
CA HIS A 48 10.69 0.47 0.89
C HIS A 48 10.58 0.93 -0.57
N LYS A 49 11.74 1.07 -1.26
CA LYS A 49 11.80 1.49 -2.66
C LYS A 49 11.85 0.29 -3.59
N LEU A 50 10.97 0.29 -4.58
CA LEU A 50 10.95 -0.69 -5.66
C LEU A 50 11.40 0.00 -6.95
N TYR A 51 12.23 -0.70 -7.73
CA TYR A 51 12.84 -0.18 -8.95
C TYR A 51 12.40 -1.03 -10.14
N PHE A 52 11.75 -0.42 -11.10
CA PHE A 52 11.23 -1.10 -12.28
C PHE A 52 11.95 -0.62 -13.54
N LYS A 53 12.48 -1.55 -14.34
CA LYS A 53 13.04 -1.27 -15.67
C LYS A 53 11.94 -1.16 -16.72
N GLU A 54 10.87 -1.90 -16.50
CA GLU A 54 9.67 -1.97 -17.35
C GLU A 54 8.45 -2.21 -16.48
N LYS A 55 7.26 -2.05 -17.06
CA LYS A 55 6.01 -2.31 -16.34
C LYS A 55 5.93 -3.78 -15.92
N PRO A 56 5.55 -4.12 -14.68
CA PRO A 56 5.38 -5.50 -14.24
C PRO A 56 4.43 -6.28 -15.13
N GLN A 57 4.81 -7.51 -15.47
CA GLN A 57 4.07 -8.39 -16.37
C GLN A 57 3.53 -9.65 -15.68
N ARG A 58 3.95 -9.93 -14.42
CA ARG A 58 3.53 -11.11 -13.66
C ARG A 58 3.18 -10.70 -12.24
N ILE A 59 2.04 -10.01 -12.11
CA ILE A 59 1.62 -9.37 -10.87
C ILE A 59 0.81 -10.38 -10.04
N ILE A 60 1.15 -10.53 -8.75
CA ILE A 60 0.34 -11.25 -7.78
C ILE A 60 -0.35 -10.23 -6.87
N SER A 61 -1.65 -10.39 -6.71
CA SER A 61 -2.44 -9.66 -5.73
C SER A 61 -2.84 -10.58 -4.58
N MET A 62 -2.59 -10.14 -3.33
CA MET A 62 -2.79 -10.95 -2.13
C MET A 62 -4.02 -10.53 -1.30
N SER A 63 -4.93 -9.74 -1.87
CA SER A 63 -6.20 -9.40 -1.20
C SER A 63 -7.28 -9.06 -2.20
N ILE A 64 -8.52 -9.30 -1.81
CA ILE A 64 -9.70 -9.00 -2.64
C ILE A 64 -9.77 -7.51 -3.04
N SER A 65 -9.40 -6.58 -2.16
CA SER A 65 -9.43 -5.15 -2.47
C SER A 65 -8.47 -4.77 -3.60
N THR A 66 -7.30 -5.39 -3.66
CA THR A 66 -6.35 -5.17 -4.77
C THR A 66 -6.69 -6.00 -5.99
N ASP A 67 -7.31 -7.18 -5.84
CA ASP A 67 -7.82 -7.97 -6.96
C ASP A 67 -8.81 -7.14 -7.80
N GLU A 68 -9.78 -6.51 -7.13
CA GLU A 68 -10.82 -5.69 -7.76
C GLU A 68 -10.27 -4.44 -8.43
N ILE A 69 -9.24 -3.80 -7.84
CA ILE A 69 -8.58 -2.65 -8.44
C ILE A 69 -7.69 -3.10 -9.62
N LEU A 70 -6.92 -4.16 -9.45
CA LEU A 70 -5.91 -4.60 -10.41
C LEU A 70 -6.52 -5.04 -11.73
N ILE A 71 -7.67 -5.74 -11.71
CA ILE A 71 -8.35 -6.20 -12.93
C ILE A 71 -8.84 -5.05 -13.82
N ASP A 72 -9.00 -3.86 -13.24
CA ASP A 72 -9.34 -2.63 -13.96
C ASP A 72 -8.11 -1.80 -14.34
N LEU A 73 -6.98 -1.98 -13.65
CA LEU A 73 -5.73 -1.28 -13.95
C LEU A 73 -4.95 -1.89 -15.10
N VAL A 74 -4.89 -3.23 -15.19
CA VAL A 74 -4.04 -3.94 -16.15
C VAL A 74 -4.80 -5.03 -16.91
N PRO A 75 -4.36 -5.43 -18.10
CA PRO A 75 -4.88 -6.62 -18.76
C PRO A 75 -4.67 -7.88 -17.89
N SER A 76 -5.61 -8.82 -17.92
CA SER A 76 -5.51 -10.08 -17.16
C SER A 76 -4.25 -10.89 -17.48
N SER A 77 -3.69 -10.74 -18.69
CA SER A 77 -2.42 -11.37 -19.08
C SER A 77 -1.21 -10.93 -18.24
N ARG A 78 -1.29 -9.76 -17.58
CA ARG A 78 -0.26 -9.29 -16.66
C ARG A 78 -0.47 -9.74 -15.21
N ILE A 79 -1.55 -10.46 -14.93
CA ILE A 79 -1.90 -10.92 -13.57
C ILE A 79 -1.54 -12.40 -13.47
N ALA A 80 -0.55 -12.73 -12.64
CA ALA A 80 -0.11 -14.09 -12.41
C ALA A 80 -1.06 -14.84 -11.46
N ALA A 81 -1.58 -14.18 -10.43
CA ALA A 81 -2.56 -14.76 -9.52
C ALA A 81 -3.36 -13.69 -8.77
N PHE A 82 -4.56 -14.06 -8.39
CA PHE A 82 -5.41 -13.36 -7.44
C PHE A 82 -5.47 -14.06 -6.08
N SER A 83 -5.99 -13.37 -5.06
CA SER A 83 -6.35 -14.01 -3.79
C SER A 83 -7.49 -15.02 -3.98
N ARG A 84 -7.58 -16.02 -3.10
CA ARG A 84 -8.68 -17.01 -3.15
C ARG A 84 -10.06 -16.39 -2.93
N LEU A 85 -10.12 -15.25 -2.24
CA LEU A 85 -11.38 -14.56 -1.94
C LEU A 85 -12.08 -14.03 -3.20
N VAL A 86 -11.35 -13.91 -4.31
CA VAL A 86 -11.91 -13.43 -5.58
C VAL A 86 -12.99 -14.36 -6.16
N ASP A 87 -12.98 -15.63 -5.76
CA ASP A 87 -13.93 -16.64 -6.26
C ASP A 87 -15.21 -16.74 -5.41
N ASP A 88 -15.28 -16.04 -4.26
CA ASP A 88 -16.44 -16.05 -3.38
C ASP A 88 -17.47 -14.98 -3.81
N PRO A 89 -18.64 -15.37 -4.33
CA PRO A 89 -19.66 -14.41 -4.78
C PRO A 89 -20.30 -13.60 -3.64
N GLY A 90 -20.10 -14.00 -2.38
CA GLY A 90 -20.53 -13.24 -1.21
C GLY A 90 -19.55 -12.13 -0.82
N ILE A 91 -18.36 -12.10 -1.42
CA ILE A 91 -17.28 -11.17 -1.08
C ILE A 91 -16.84 -10.37 -2.31
N SER A 92 -16.69 -11.03 -3.46
CA SER A 92 -16.09 -10.48 -4.68
C SER A 92 -17.15 -9.94 -5.64
N ASN A 93 -16.89 -8.77 -6.21
CA ASN A 93 -17.68 -8.17 -7.28
C ASN A 93 -17.17 -8.55 -8.69
N ILE A 94 -16.09 -9.35 -8.78
CA ILE A 94 -15.40 -9.65 -10.03
C ILE A 94 -15.26 -11.16 -10.32
N VAL A 95 -16.04 -12.01 -9.68
CA VAL A 95 -15.95 -13.48 -9.76
C VAL A 95 -15.85 -13.97 -11.22
N GLU A 96 -16.74 -13.52 -12.09
CA GLU A 96 -16.74 -13.93 -13.51
C GLU A 96 -15.49 -13.41 -14.25
N ARG A 97 -15.12 -12.14 -14.03
CA ARG A 97 -13.96 -11.52 -14.67
C ARG A 97 -12.65 -12.16 -14.21
N ALA A 98 -12.58 -12.57 -12.95
CA ALA A 98 -11.40 -13.19 -12.34
C ALA A 98 -11.09 -14.57 -12.95
N GLN A 99 -12.04 -15.23 -13.62
CA GLN A 99 -11.81 -16.50 -14.33
C GLN A 99 -10.79 -16.37 -15.47
N SER A 100 -10.55 -15.15 -15.96
CA SER A 100 -9.48 -14.88 -16.94
C SER A 100 -8.06 -15.06 -16.39
N VAL A 101 -7.90 -15.19 -15.06
CA VAL A 101 -6.63 -15.42 -14.34
C VAL A 101 -6.69 -16.80 -13.69
N GLY A 102 -5.84 -17.72 -14.14
CA GLY A 102 -5.95 -19.15 -13.80
C GLY A 102 -5.45 -19.53 -12.40
N SER A 103 -4.66 -18.66 -11.71
CA SER A 103 -4.04 -19.02 -10.43
C SER A 103 -4.61 -18.24 -9.25
N ARG A 104 -4.56 -18.89 -8.08
CA ARG A 104 -4.98 -18.30 -6.80
C ARG A 104 -3.89 -18.47 -5.74
N VAL A 105 -3.75 -17.48 -4.87
CA VAL A 105 -2.83 -17.50 -3.73
C VAL A 105 -3.60 -17.28 -2.43
N ASP A 106 -3.16 -17.93 -1.35
CA ASP A 106 -3.72 -17.77 -0.01
C ASP A 106 -2.76 -17.07 0.97
N GLY A 107 -1.57 -16.71 0.49
CA GLY A 107 -0.56 -15.98 1.26
C GLY A 107 0.17 -16.82 2.31
N GLN A 108 -0.01 -18.15 2.32
CA GLN A 108 0.57 -19.01 3.35
C GLN A 108 1.91 -19.65 2.94
N SER A 109 2.20 -19.78 1.63
CA SER A 109 3.44 -20.40 1.14
C SER A 109 4.19 -19.45 0.21
N SER A 110 5.35 -19.00 0.67
CA SER A 110 6.28 -18.18 -0.14
C SER A 110 6.80 -18.96 -1.33
N GLU A 111 6.98 -20.29 -1.21
CA GLU A 111 7.42 -21.17 -2.28
C GLU A 111 6.37 -21.28 -3.39
N ALA A 112 5.09 -21.40 -3.04
CA ALA A 112 3.99 -21.41 -4.01
C ALA A 112 3.88 -20.07 -4.75
N ILE A 113 4.10 -18.95 -4.07
CA ILE A 113 4.18 -17.63 -4.68
C ILE A 113 5.37 -17.55 -5.64
N MET A 114 6.55 -17.97 -5.22
CA MET A 114 7.76 -17.97 -6.04
C MET A 114 7.62 -18.86 -7.29
N ALA A 115 6.94 -20.00 -7.21
CA ALA A 115 6.70 -20.89 -8.33
C ALA A 115 5.87 -20.25 -9.46
N LEU A 116 5.16 -19.17 -9.18
CA LEU A 116 4.43 -18.37 -10.17
C LEU A 116 5.34 -17.35 -10.89
N HIS A 117 6.61 -17.25 -10.51
CA HIS A 117 7.60 -16.31 -11.06
C HIS A 117 7.09 -14.87 -11.16
N PRO A 118 6.59 -14.28 -10.05
CA PRO A 118 6.10 -12.91 -10.08
C PRO A 118 7.24 -11.91 -10.23
N ASP A 119 6.95 -10.81 -10.92
CA ASP A 119 7.82 -9.62 -10.97
C ASP A 119 7.30 -8.48 -10.08
N LEU A 120 6.08 -8.64 -9.52
CA LEU A 120 5.51 -7.75 -8.50
C LEU A 120 4.50 -8.52 -7.64
N ILE A 121 4.56 -8.29 -6.32
CA ILE A 121 3.57 -8.77 -5.36
C ILE A 121 2.95 -7.57 -4.66
N LEU A 122 1.63 -7.46 -4.71
CA LEU A 122 0.84 -6.45 -3.99
C LEU A 122 0.29 -7.07 -2.70
N ILE A 123 0.68 -6.54 -1.55
CA ILE A 123 0.37 -7.13 -0.25
C ILE A 123 -0.13 -6.05 0.74
N PRO A 124 -1.21 -6.30 1.51
CA PRO A 124 -1.70 -5.34 2.49
C PRO A 124 -0.84 -5.29 3.75
N ASP A 125 -0.82 -4.13 4.42
CA ASP A 125 -0.02 -3.86 5.62
C ASP A 125 -0.41 -4.66 6.87
N PHE A 126 -1.55 -5.35 6.87
CA PHE A 126 -1.96 -6.23 7.97
C PHE A 126 -1.37 -7.65 7.87
N VAL A 127 -0.70 -7.99 6.77
CA VAL A 127 0.01 -9.27 6.64
C VAL A 127 1.21 -9.29 7.59
N LYS A 128 1.47 -10.44 8.18
CA LYS A 128 2.56 -10.61 9.14
C LYS A 128 3.90 -10.16 8.56
N PRO A 129 4.68 -9.36 9.29
CA PRO A 129 5.98 -8.85 8.83
C PRO A 129 6.93 -9.96 8.37
N GLU A 130 6.87 -11.14 9.01
CA GLU A 130 7.75 -12.28 8.69
C GLU A 130 7.46 -12.82 7.28
N VAL A 131 6.19 -12.80 6.84
CA VAL A 131 5.80 -13.22 5.49
C VAL A 131 6.33 -12.22 4.45
N ILE A 132 6.16 -10.92 4.72
CA ILE A 132 6.65 -9.86 3.85
C ILE A 132 8.17 -9.95 3.72
N GLN A 133 8.88 -10.13 4.85
CA GLN A 133 10.33 -10.22 4.86
C GLN A 133 10.81 -11.49 4.12
N SER A 134 10.17 -12.63 4.34
CA SER A 134 10.50 -13.88 3.63
C SER A 134 10.41 -13.73 2.11
N LEU A 135 9.37 -13.04 1.60
CA LEU A 135 9.24 -12.79 0.16
C LEU A 135 10.34 -11.84 -0.35
N ARG A 136 10.71 -10.82 0.42
CA ARG A 136 11.80 -9.89 0.07
C ARG A 136 13.17 -10.59 0.09
N ASP A 137 13.42 -11.50 1.03
CA ASP A 137 14.65 -12.28 1.13
C ASP A 137 14.84 -13.22 -0.08
N MET A 138 13.76 -13.58 -0.75
CA MET A 138 13.77 -14.31 -2.02
C MET A 138 13.98 -13.39 -3.25
N ASN A 139 14.34 -12.12 -3.04
CA ASN A 139 14.52 -11.08 -4.07
C ASN A 139 13.25 -10.77 -4.89
N LEU A 140 12.08 -11.02 -4.34
CA LEU A 140 10.81 -10.66 -4.98
C LEU A 140 10.50 -9.17 -4.75
N GLN A 141 9.95 -8.50 -5.75
CA GLN A 141 9.49 -7.12 -5.63
C GLN A 141 8.14 -7.12 -4.89
N VAL A 142 8.17 -6.70 -3.62
CA VAL A 142 7.00 -6.70 -2.73
C VAL A 142 6.61 -5.27 -2.41
N TYR A 143 5.44 -4.84 -2.91
CA TYR A 143 4.83 -3.55 -2.61
C TYR A 143 3.81 -3.72 -1.49
N VAL A 144 4.09 -3.16 -0.32
CA VAL A 144 3.16 -3.15 0.81
C VAL A 144 2.31 -1.89 0.73
N TYR A 145 1.01 -2.05 0.55
CA TYR A 145 0.09 -0.92 0.56
C TYR A 145 -0.62 -0.80 1.90
N LYS A 146 -0.95 0.45 2.27
CA LYS A 146 -1.73 0.74 3.47
C LYS A 146 -3.19 0.41 3.23
N THR A 147 -3.77 -0.38 4.14
CA THR A 147 -5.20 -0.71 4.09
C THR A 147 -6.06 0.55 4.23
N PRO A 148 -6.92 0.85 3.24
CA PRO A 148 -7.77 2.03 3.27
C PRO A 148 -8.75 2.04 4.46
N LYS A 149 -8.86 3.18 5.15
CA LYS A 149 -9.78 3.42 6.26
C LYS A 149 -10.82 4.49 5.94
N SER A 150 -10.68 5.17 4.82
CA SER A 150 -11.57 6.21 4.33
C SER A 150 -11.71 6.13 2.82
N MET A 151 -12.68 6.82 2.25
CA MET A 151 -12.82 6.96 0.80
C MET A 151 -11.64 7.69 0.18
N GLU A 152 -11.02 8.62 0.92
CA GLU A 152 -9.79 9.27 0.46
C GLU A 152 -8.61 8.30 0.42
N ASP A 153 -8.48 7.43 1.43
CA ASP A 153 -7.45 6.37 1.39
C ASP A 153 -7.67 5.41 0.21
N VAL A 154 -8.94 5.13 -0.16
CA VAL A 154 -9.26 4.31 -1.36
C VAL A 154 -8.75 5.01 -2.63
N ARG A 155 -9.01 6.34 -2.78
CA ARG A 155 -8.48 7.11 -3.93
C ARG A 155 -6.97 7.04 -4.01
N GLN A 156 -6.31 7.26 -2.89
CA GLN A 156 -4.85 7.19 -2.81
C GLN A 156 -4.34 5.78 -3.12
N CYS A 157 -4.99 4.75 -2.61
CA CYS A 157 -4.63 3.36 -2.91
C CYS A 157 -4.71 3.06 -4.40
N ILE A 158 -5.78 3.47 -5.08
CA ILE A 158 -5.94 3.31 -6.55
C ILE A 158 -4.80 4.03 -7.29
N ARG A 159 -4.48 5.28 -6.91
CA ARG A 159 -3.38 6.05 -7.52
C ARG A 159 -2.03 5.38 -7.34
N PHE A 160 -1.71 4.97 -6.12
CA PHE A 160 -0.44 4.31 -5.81
C PHE A 160 -0.31 2.94 -6.51
N LEU A 161 -1.38 2.17 -6.57
CA LEU A 161 -1.38 0.92 -7.32
C LEU A 161 -1.21 1.17 -8.82
N GLY A 162 -1.91 2.17 -9.38
CA GLY A 162 -1.74 2.58 -10.77
C GLY A 162 -0.30 2.98 -11.08
N GLU A 163 0.33 3.78 -10.22
CA GLU A 163 1.74 4.15 -10.36
C GLU A 163 2.66 2.93 -10.25
N THR A 164 2.40 2.04 -9.29
CA THR A 164 3.22 0.85 -9.05
C THR A 164 3.21 -0.13 -10.22
N VAL A 165 2.06 -0.32 -10.87
CA VAL A 165 1.96 -1.20 -12.05
C VAL A 165 2.28 -0.48 -13.37
N GLY A 166 2.67 0.81 -13.32
CA GLY A 166 3.00 1.64 -14.49
C GLY A 166 1.80 2.12 -15.31
N GLU A 167 0.61 2.20 -14.68
CA GLU A 167 -0.66 2.62 -15.30
C GLU A 167 -1.25 3.84 -14.55
N LYS A 168 -0.41 4.85 -14.31
CA LYS A 168 -0.77 6.05 -13.52
C LYS A 168 -2.02 6.75 -14.05
N GLU A 169 -2.08 7.01 -15.36
CA GLU A 169 -3.21 7.69 -15.99
C GLU A 169 -4.51 6.87 -15.82
N ARG A 170 -4.41 5.55 -15.91
CA ARG A 170 -5.56 4.67 -15.72
C ARG A 170 -6.04 4.69 -14.27
N GLY A 171 -5.12 4.75 -13.30
CA GLY A 171 -5.46 4.96 -11.89
C GLY A 171 -6.20 6.27 -11.66
N GLU A 172 -5.77 7.39 -12.26
CA GLU A 172 -6.48 8.66 -12.17
C GLU A 172 -7.86 8.62 -12.83
N MET A 173 -8.00 7.94 -13.97
CA MET A 173 -9.29 7.73 -14.62
C MET A 173 -10.26 6.93 -13.73
N MET A 174 -9.79 5.90 -13.05
CA MET A 174 -10.60 5.11 -12.12
C MET A 174 -11.07 5.96 -10.93
N VAL A 175 -10.20 6.78 -10.35
CA VAL A 175 -10.58 7.72 -9.28
C VAL A 175 -11.61 8.72 -9.76
N THR A 176 -11.43 9.29 -10.94
CA THR A 176 -12.39 10.23 -11.54
C THR A 176 -13.75 9.56 -11.72
N ALA A 177 -13.80 8.35 -12.29
CA ALA A 177 -15.03 7.61 -12.49
C ALA A 177 -15.74 7.27 -11.17
N MET A 178 -14.97 6.91 -10.12
CA MET A 178 -15.51 6.68 -8.78
C MET A 178 -16.14 7.96 -8.22
N ASP A 179 -15.47 9.11 -8.34
CA ASP A 179 -15.95 10.40 -7.81
C ASP A 179 -17.20 10.87 -8.55
N GLU A 180 -17.26 10.71 -9.87
CA GLU A 180 -18.46 11.00 -10.66
C GLU A 180 -19.63 10.11 -10.24
N HIS A 181 -19.37 8.82 -9.96
CA HIS A 181 -20.41 7.91 -9.48
C HIS A 181 -20.92 8.32 -8.10
N LEU A 182 -20.02 8.61 -7.16
CA LEU A 182 -20.38 9.10 -5.83
C LEU A 182 -21.17 10.40 -5.91
N LYS A 183 -20.78 11.32 -6.78
CA LYS A 183 -21.52 12.57 -7.02
C LYS A 183 -22.93 12.30 -7.52
N LYS A 184 -23.11 11.42 -8.51
CA LYS A 184 -24.44 11.04 -9.00
C LYS A 184 -25.33 10.46 -7.89
N VAL A 185 -24.75 9.65 -6.99
CA VAL A 185 -25.48 9.14 -5.83
C VAL A 185 -25.89 10.28 -4.90
N GLN A 186 -24.99 11.19 -4.57
CA GLN A 186 -25.27 12.34 -3.72
C GLN A 186 -26.32 13.27 -4.33
N ASP A 187 -26.21 13.59 -5.62
CA ASP A 187 -27.18 14.42 -6.34
C ASP A 187 -28.58 13.78 -6.31
N LYS A 188 -28.69 12.45 -6.42
CA LYS A 188 -29.95 11.71 -6.39
C LYS A 188 -30.56 11.65 -4.98
N ILE A 189 -29.74 11.51 -3.95
CA ILE A 189 -30.21 11.46 -2.55
C ILE A 189 -30.62 12.85 -2.06
N GLY A 190 -29.93 13.89 -2.53
CA GLY A 190 -30.06 15.26 -2.05
C GLY A 190 -29.44 15.46 -0.66
N ASN A 191 -29.77 16.56 -0.02
CA ASN A 191 -29.29 16.87 1.34
C ASN A 191 -30.35 16.47 2.37
N ILE A 192 -30.09 15.41 3.12
CA ILE A 192 -30.97 14.95 4.20
C ILE A 192 -30.48 15.57 5.51
N PRO A 193 -31.28 16.43 6.19
CA PRO A 193 -30.93 16.97 7.49
C PRO A 193 -30.53 15.86 8.49
N LYS A 194 -29.54 16.10 9.31
CA LYS A 194 -28.93 15.08 10.20
C LYS A 194 -29.98 14.37 11.08
N GLU A 195 -30.94 15.09 11.58
CA GLU A 195 -32.05 14.60 12.41
C GLU A 195 -33.04 13.68 11.66
N LYS A 196 -33.06 13.75 10.32
CA LYS A 196 -33.87 12.90 9.44
C LYS A 196 -33.10 11.72 8.85
N GLN A 197 -31.78 11.70 9.01
CA GLN A 197 -30.96 10.61 8.53
C GLN A 197 -31.25 9.34 9.32
N LYS A 198 -31.45 8.25 8.60
CA LYS A 198 -31.62 6.93 9.23
C LYS A 198 -30.34 6.50 9.92
N ARG A 199 -30.47 5.86 11.09
CA ARG A 199 -29.37 5.23 11.81
C ARG A 199 -29.26 3.77 11.37
N ILE A 200 -28.05 3.35 11.05
CA ILE A 200 -27.76 1.98 10.62
C ILE A 200 -26.61 1.41 11.45
N VAL A 201 -26.62 0.09 11.61
CA VAL A 201 -25.53 -0.68 12.20
C VAL A 201 -25.11 -1.74 11.19
N PHE A 202 -23.83 -1.81 10.91
CA PHE A 202 -23.28 -2.95 10.18
C PHE A 202 -22.73 -3.95 11.18
N MET A 203 -23.33 -5.14 11.22
CA MET A 203 -22.95 -6.20 12.13
C MET A 203 -22.44 -7.41 11.35
N ARG A 204 -21.30 -7.95 11.76
CA ARG A 204 -20.76 -9.21 11.25
C ARG A 204 -21.45 -10.41 11.92
N SER A 205 -21.42 -11.56 11.26
CA SER A 205 -22.00 -12.81 11.79
C SER A 205 -21.48 -13.23 13.17
N ASN A 206 -20.26 -12.78 13.53
CA ASN A 206 -19.65 -13.04 14.85
C ASN A 206 -20.01 -11.99 15.91
N GLY A 207 -21.01 -11.14 15.68
CA GLY A 207 -21.45 -10.07 16.58
C GLY A 207 -20.54 -8.85 16.65
N ALA A 208 -19.53 -8.75 15.78
CA ALA A 208 -18.66 -7.57 15.73
C ALA A 208 -19.30 -6.44 14.92
N TYR A 209 -19.05 -5.20 15.34
CA TYR A 209 -19.54 -3.97 14.70
C TYR A 209 -18.37 -3.13 14.20
N TYR A 210 -18.63 -2.28 13.20
CA TYR A 210 -17.65 -1.29 12.75
C TYR A 210 -17.72 -0.02 13.60
N SER A 211 -16.57 0.35 14.16
CA SER A 211 -16.41 1.62 14.91
C SER A 211 -16.54 2.84 13.98
N PRO A 212 -16.70 4.04 14.55
CA PRO A 212 -16.73 5.29 13.79
C PRO A 212 -15.47 5.56 12.96
N GLU A 213 -14.32 5.00 13.31
CA GLU A 213 -13.06 5.16 12.56
C GLU A 213 -12.90 4.17 11.39
N ALA A 214 -13.88 3.30 11.14
CA ALA A 214 -13.84 2.39 10.01
C ALA A 214 -14.35 3.07 8.74
N SER A 215 -13.93 2.58 7.56
CA SER A 215 -14.39 3.04 6.25
C SER A 215 -15.91 3.01 6.08
N PHE A 216 -16.60 2.14 6.84
CA PHE A 216 -18.06 2.10 6.90
C PHE A 216 -18.70 3.45 7.28
N ASN A 217 -18.04 4.23 8.12
CA ASN A 217 -18.54 5.55 8.50
C ASN A 217 -18.53 6.54 7.31
N ASP A 218 -17.52 6.45 6.44
CA ASP A 218 -17.49 7.19 5.19
C ASP A 218 -18.62 6.77 4.24
N VAL A 219 -18.87 5.46 4.12
CA VAL A 219 -20.01 4.94 3.35
C VAL A 219 -21.32 5.52 3.87
N CYS A 220 -21.52 5.56 5.19
CA CYS A 220 -22.69 6.18 5.81
C CYS A 220 -22.83 7.66 5.41
N ARG A 221 -21.72 8.40 5.44
CA ARG A 221 -21.71 9.83 5.08
C ARG A 221 -22.11 10.06 3.63
N TYR A 222 -21.56 9.30 2.69
CA TYR A 222 -21.94 9.38 1.28
C TYR A 222 -23.39 8.97 1.01
N ALA A 223 -23.90 8.01 1.78
CA ALA A 223 -25.30 7.54 1.70
C ALA A 223 -26.29 8.42 2.47
N GLN A 224 -25.86 9.51 3.12
CA GLN A 224 -26.70 10.37 3.97
C GLN A 224 -27.43 9.58 5.07
N VAL A 225 -26.75 8.60 5.66
CA VAL A 225 -27.21 7.85 6.84
C VAL A 225 -26.19 8.01 7.96
N ARG A 226 -26.54 7.64 9.17
CA ARG A 226 -25.67 7.72 10.34
C ARG A 226 -25.28 6.35 10.83
N ASN A 227 -24.01 6.15 11.14
CA ASN A 227 -23.60 4.99 11.91
C ASN A 227 -24.18 5.12 13.32
N ALA A 228 -25.03 4.16 13.74
CA ALA A 228 -25.67 4.21 15.06
C ALA A 228 -24.67 4.14 16.21
N LEU A 229 -23.42 3.77 15.93
CA LEU A 229 -22.34 3.68 16.91
C LEU A 229 -21.51 4.98 16.98
N GLU A 230 -21.79 6.01 16.18
CA GLU A 230 -20.99 7.25 16.12
C GLU A 230 -20.94 8.01 17.46
N GLU A 231 -21.94 7.81 18.32
CA GLU A 231 -22.08 8.48 19.62
C GLU A 231 -21.47 7.64 20.77
N LEU A 232 -21.05 6.42 20.50
CA LEU A 232 -20.45 5.55 21.50
C LEU A 232 -18.94 5.80 21.55
N HIS A 233 -18.42 5.88 22.77
CA HIS A 233 -16.98 6.00 23.00
C HIS A 233 -16.35 4.62 22.98
N TYR A 234 -15.30 4.44 22.21
CA TYR A 234 -14.56 3.17 22.11
C TYR A 234 -13.10 3.39 22.49
N ASP A 235 -12.56 2.53 23.33
CA ASP A 235 -11.16 2.57 23.73
C ASP A 235 -10.19 2.16 22.61
N LYS A 236 -10.71 1.51 21.57
CA LYS A 236 -9.92 1.03 20.42
C LYS A 236 -10.64 1.27 19.11
N PRO A 237 -9.97 1.88 18.10
CA PRO A 237 -10.50 2.02 16.76
C PRO A 237 -10.61 0.65 16.06
N GLY A 238 -11.56 0.50 15.15
CA GLY A 238 -11.71 -0.67 14.30
C GLY A 238 -12.99 -1.47 14.55
N ILE A 239 -12.86 -2.78 14.72
CA ILE A 239 -14.00 -3.69 14.93
C ILE A 239 -14.22 -3.89 16.43
N VAL A 240 -15.41 -3.54 16.90
CA VAL A 240 -15.83 -3.69 18.30
C VAL A 240 -16.74 -4.90 18.41
N LYS A 241 -16.54 -5.74 19.42
CA LYS A 241 -17.52 -6.77 19.80
C LYS A 241 -18.53 -6.15 20.76
N ALA A 242 -19.80 -6.26 20.42
CA ALA A 242 -20.85 -5.94 21.41
C ALA A 242 -20.91 -7.06 22.44
N ASP A 243 -20.96 -6.66 23.70
CA ASP A 243 -21.42 -7.54 24.76
C ASP A 243 -22.95 -7.53 24.69
N VAL A 244 -23.51 -8.50 23.99
CA VAL A 244 -24.97 -8.67 23.91
C VAL A 244 -25.37 -9.43 25.17
N ARG A 245 -25.72 -8.69 26.22
CA ARG A 245 -26.41 -9.22 27.39
C ARG A 245 -27.90 -9.17 27.16
#